data_d0dd242fc58f061cf6a9eec021a697d0
#
_entry.id   d0dd242fc58f061cf6a9eec021a697d0
#
_cell.length_a   1.000
_cell.length_b   1.000
_cell.length_c   1.000
_cell.angle_alpha   90.00
_cell.angle_beta   90.00
_cell.angle_gamma   90.00
#
_symmetry.space_group_name_H-M   'P 1'
#
loop_
_entity.id
_entity.type
_entity.pdbx_description
1 polymer ?
#
loop_
_entity_poly.entity_id
_entity_poly.type
_entity_poly.pdbx_seq_one_letter_code
_entity_poly.pdbx_strand_id
1 'polypeptide(L)'
;MEIEKSDSHYREIEENGTIEPIVIMEQLAERMIKNEVPADAIANIILAQKHITRGGNKAGEDWRKEIQKSINYLTRAVTGKWIQ
;
A
#
# COMPACT_ATOMS: atom_id res chain seq x y z
N MET A 1 -11.19 -17.50 12.26
CA MET A 1 -9.78 -17.55 12.56
C MET A 1 -9.36 -16.29 13.29
N GLU A 2 -8.52 -16.46 14.25
CA GLU A 2 -8.06 -15.36 15.05
C GLU A 2 -6.69 -14.90 14.59
N ILE A 3 -6.56 -13.63 14.31
CA ILE A 3 -5.28 -13.02 14.00
C ILE A 3 -4.99 -12.07 15.13
N GLU A 4 -4.53 -12.62 16.20
CA GLU A 4 -4.49 -11.93 17.47
C GLU A 4 -3.93 -10.51 17.46
N LYS A 5 -2.68 -10.36 17.11
CA LYS A 5 -2.06 -9.05 17.14
C LYS A 5 -2.63 -8.09 16.11
N SER A 6 -2.79 -8.57 14.89
CA SER A 6 -3.31 -7.74 13.81
C SER A 6 -4.72 -7.28 14.11
N ASP A 7 -5.52 -8.20 14.62
CA ASP A 7 -6.90 -7.91 14.92
C ASP A 7 -7.02 -6.84 16.01
N SER A 8 -6.25 -6.97 17.07
CA SER A 8 -6.23 -5.98 18.14
C SER A 8 -5.74 -4.63 17.64
N HIS A 9 -4.70 -4.66 16.83
CA HIS A 9 -4.12 -3.45 16.28
C HIS A 9 -5.11 -2.69 15.41
N TYR A 10 -5.81 -3.40 14.56
CA TYR A 10 -6.82 -2.80 13.69
C TYR A 10 -7.95 -2.18 14.51
N ARG A 11 -8.37 -2.84 15.56
CA ARG A 11 -9.43 -2.31 16.42
C ARG A 11 -9.00 -1.03 17.11
N GLU A 12 -7.78 -0.97 17.58
CA GLU A 12 -7.25 0.24 18.20
C GLU A 12 -7.29 1.42 17.25
N ILE A 13 -6.86 1.18 16.01
CA ILE A 13 -6.83 2.23 15.01
C ILE A 13 -8.23 2.69 14.66
N GLU A 14 -9.16 1.77 14.52
CA GLU A 14 -10.56 2.11 14.24
C GLU A 14 -11.15 2.94 15.37
N GLU A 15 -10.88 2.58 16.60
CA GLU A 15 -11.36 3.31 17.76
C GLU A 15 -10.83 4.74 17.78
N ASN A 16 -9.63 4.95 17.28
CA ASN A 16 -9.02 6.26 17.23
C ASN A 16 -9.38 7.03 15.96
N GLY A 17 -10.24 6.47 15.14
CA GLY A 17 -10.71 7.15 13.94
C GLY A 17 -9.74 7.11 12.77
N THR A 18 -8.74 6.24 12.82
CA THR A 18 -7.79 6.08 11.72
C THR A 18 -7.91 4.67 11.16
N ILE A 19 -7.48 4.49 9.91
CA ILE A 19 -7.49 3.19 9.26
C ILE A 19 -6.06 2.74 9.03
N GLU A 20 -5.76 1.53 9.46
CA GLU A 20 -4.44 0.93 9.24
C GLU A 20 -4.14 0.85 7.75
N PRO A 21 -2.96 1.29 7.30
CA PRO A 21 -2.59 1.19 5.88
C PRO A 21 -2.73 -0.19 5.28
N ILE A 22 -2.49 -1.24 6.07
CA ILE A 22 -2.63 -2.60 5.55
C ILE A 22 -4.08 -2.93 5.18
N VAL A 23 -5.04 -2.38 5.90
CA VAL A 23 -6.46 -2.59 5.60
C VAL A 23 -6.79 -1.95 4.25
N ILE A 24 -6.29 -0.77 4.00
CA ILE A 24 -6.47 -0.09 2.71
C ILE A 24 -5.86 -0.92 1.59
N MET A 25 -4.67 -1.44 1.81
CA MET A 25 -3.98 -2.28 0.82
C MET A 25 -4.73 -3.58 0.54
N GLU A 26 -5.28 -4.19 1.57
CA GLU A 26 -6.07 -5.41 1.40
C GLU A 26 -7.32 -5.17 0.58
N GLN A 27 -8.03 -4.06 0.86
CA GLN A 27 -9.21 -3.70 0.11
C GLN A 27 -8.90 -3.40 -1.35
N LEU A 28 -7.80 -2.71 -1.59
CA LEU A 28 -7.33 -2.41 -2.93
C LEU A 28 -7.01 -3.71 -3.68
N ALA A 29 -6.30 -4.63 -3.02
CA ALA A 29 -5.96 -5.92 -3.60
C ALA A 29 -7.22 -6.70 -4.00
N GLU A 30 -8.22 -6.73 -3.14
CA GLU A 30 -9.47 -7.42 -3.42
C GLU A 30 -10.15 -6.87 -4.66
N ARG A 31 -10.18 -5.55 -4.78
CA ARG A 31 -10.79 -4.89 -5.96
C ARG A 31 -10.03 -5.23 -7.23
N MET A 32 -8.70 -5.21 -7.15
CA MET A 32 -7.88 -5.51 -8.31
C MET A 32 -8.04 -6.97 -8.75
N ILE A 33 -8.14 -7.88 -7.80
CA ILE A 33 -8.37 -9.29 -8.10
C ILE A 33 -9.71 -9.44 -8.83
N LYS A 34 -10.74 -8.78 -8.35
CA LYS A 34 -12.07 -8.83 -8.99
C LYS A 34 -12.04 -8.28 -10.40
N ASN A 35 -11.19 -7.29 -10.65
CA ASN A 35 -11.06 -6.66 -11.97
C ASN A 35 -10.00 -7.32 -12.83
N GLU A 36 -9.52 -8.48 -12.41
CA GLU A 36 -8.57 -9.29 -13.17
C GLU A 36 -7.25 -8.59 -13.49
N VAL A 37 -6.79 -7.75 -12.58
CA VAL A 37 -5.47 -7.12 -12.69
C VAL A 37 -4.41 -8.20 -12.49
N PRO A 38 -3.37 -8.27 -13.32
CA PRO A 38 -2.32 -9.29 -13.17
C PRO A 38 -1.62 -9.21 -11.81
N ALA A 39 -1.22 -10.35 -11.30
CA ALA A 39 -0.62 -10.45 -9.96
C ALA A 39 0.63 -9.57 -9.79
N ASP A 40 1.47 -9.50 -10.80
CA ASP A 40 2.67 -8.67 -10.73
C ASP A 40 2.33 -7.17 -10.67
N ALA A 41 1.28 -6.76 -11.39
CA ALA A 41 0.82 -5.38 -11.33
C ALA A 41 0.23 -5.08 -9.94
N ILE A 42 -0.56 -6.01 -9.39
CA ILE A 42 -1.13 -5.85 -8.05
C ILE A 42 -0.02 -5.64 -7.02
N ALA A 43 1.02 -6.46 -7.05
CA ALA A 43 2.13 -6.35 -6.12
C ALA A 43 2.80 -4.98 -6.19
N ASN A 44 3.05 -4.49 -7.40
CA ASN A 44 3.68 -3.18 -7.58
C ASN A 44 2.79 -2.04 -7.12
N ILE A 45 1.49 -2.13 -7.37
CA ILE A 45 0.53 -1.10 -6.95
C ILE A 45 0.44 -1.05 -5.43
N ILE A 46 0.43 -2.20 -4.78
CA ILE A 46 0.39 -2.26 -3.31
C ILE A 46 1.65 -1.64 -2.70
N LEU A 47 2.81 -1.95 -3.27
CA LEU A 47 4.06 -1.34 -2.81
C LEU A 47 4.06 0.17 -3.02
N ALA A 48 3.51 0.64 -4.14
CA ALA A 48 3.37 2.06 -4.38
C ALA A 48 2.50 2.71 -3.30
N GLN A 49 1.37 2.09 -2.97
CA GLN A 49 0.48 2.59 -1.93
C GLN A 49 1.18 2.68 -0.58
N LYS A 50 2.00 1.69 -0.25
CA LYS A 50 2.77 1.69 0.98
C LYS A 50 3.67 2.92 1.08
N HIS A 51 4.39 3.22 0.00
CA HIS A 51 5.29 4.37 0.00
C HIS A 51 4.56 5.70 -0.02
N ILE A 52 3.42 5.78 -0.68
CA ILE A 52 2.57 6.97 -0.64
C ILE A 52 2.15 7.24 0.80
N THR A 53 1.72 6.22 1.50
CA THR A 53 1.28 6.34 2.89
C THR A 53 2.44 6.80 3.79
N ARG A 54 3.62 6.24 3.61
CA ARG A 54 4.80 6.64 4.37
C ARG A 54 5.16 8.10 4.14
N GLY A 55 5.09 8.54 2.90
CA GLY A 55 5.44 9.91 2.55
C GLY A 55 4.56 10.93 3.24
N GLY A 56 3.32 10.55 3.54
CA GLY A 56 2.39 11.45 4.19
C GLY A 56 2.42 11.40 5.71
N ASN A 57 2.96 10.34 6.29
CA ASN A 57 2.77 10.07 7.72
C ASN A 57 4.02 9.85 8.55
N LYS A 58 5.16 9.63 7.93
CA LYS A 58 6.36 9.29 8.69
C LYS A 58 7.22 10.52 8.94
N ALA A 59 7.30 10.93 10.20
CA ALA A 59 8.11 12.06 10.60
C ALA A 59 9.59 11.80 10.33
N GLY A 60 10.29 12.82 9.85
CA GLY A 60 11.72 12.72 9.58
C GLY A 60 12.08 12.08 8.25
N GLU A 61 11.13 11.58 7.51
CA GLU A 61 11.36 11.03 6.18
C GLU A 61 11.16 12.08 5.11
N ASP A 62 11.96 12.01 4.06
CA ASP A 62 11.76 12.88 2.91
C ASP A 62 10.61 12.33 2.08
N TRP A 63 9.48 13.00 2.15
CA TRP A 63 8.28 12.56 1.44
C TRP A 63 8.49 12.45 -0.07
N ARG A 64 9.40 13.27 -0.62
CA ARG A 64 9.69 13.20 -2.06
C ARG A 64 10.32 11.88 -2.46
N LYS A 65 11.19 11.35 -1.60
CA LYS A 65 11.80 10.04 -1.84
C LYS A 65 10.77 8.94 -1.84
N GLU A 66 9.83 9.00 -0.90
CA GLU A 66 8.77 7.99 -0.82
C GLU A 66 7.84 8.07 -2.04
N ILE A 67 7.50 9.28 -2.46
CA ILE A 67 6.68 9.44 -3.66
C ILE A 67 7.43 8.96 -4.90
N GLN A 68 8.74 9.23 -4.99
CA GLN A 68 9.53 8.74 -6.13
C GLN A 68 9.55 7.21 -6.18
N LYS A 69 9.65 6.57 -5.03
CA LYS A 69 9.56 5.10 -4.97
C LYS A 69 8.20 4.62 -5.48
N SER A 70 7.13 5.32 -5.11
CA SER A 70 5.79 5.00 -5.59
C SER A 70 5.69 5.10 -7.10
N ILE A 71 6.25 6.15 -7.68
CA ILE A 71 6.28 6.33 -9.13
C ILE A 71 7.00 5.17 -9.80
N ASN A 72 8.13 4.73 -9.22
CA ASN A 72 8.89 3.62 -9.76
C ASN A 72 8.06 2.33 -9.77
N TYR A 73 7.36 2.04 -8.68
CA TYR A 73 6.52 0.86 -8.62
C TYR A 73 5.31 0.95 -9.56
N LEU A 74 4.71 2.12 -9.68
CA LEU A 74 3.59 2.31 -10.60
C LEU A 74 4.04 2.16 -12.05
N THR A 75 5.21 2.67 -12.38
CA THR A 75 5.78 2.49 -13.72
C THR A 75 5.99 1.01 -14.01
N ARG A 76 6.56 0.29 -13.04
CA ARG A 76 6.76 -1.14 -13.21
C ARG A 76 5.43 -1.89 -13.35
N ALA A 77 4.40 -1.47 -12.63
CA ALA A 77 3.08 -2.09 -12.76
C ALA A 77 2.53 -1.99 -14.17
N VAL A 78 2.73 -0.84 -14.81
CA VAL A 78 2.20 -0.58 -16.16
C VAL A 78 3.08 -1.19 -17.24
N THR A 79 4.39 -1.07 -17.11
CA THR A 79 5.32 -1.45 -18.17
C THR A 79 6.01 -2.80 -17.96
N GLY A 80 6.00 -3.29 -16.75
CA GLY A 80 6.77 -4.49 -16.38
C GLY A 80 8.25 -4.23 -16.17
N LYS A 81 8.68 -2.97 -16.24
CA LYS A 81 10.10 -2.62 -16.15
C LYS A 81 10.30 -1.48 -15.18
N TRP A 82 11.50 -1.42 -14.58
CA TRP A 82 11.89 -0.30 -13.75
C TRP A 82 12.18 0.93 -14.59
N ILE A 83 12.02 2.10 -13.98
CA ILE A 83 12.45 3.36 -14.60
C ILE A 83 13.97 3.35 -14.73
N GLN A 84 14.46 3.79 -15.86
CA GLN A 84 15.89 3.85 -16.12
C GLN A 84 16.39 5.28 -16.06
#